data_01f90847a499e021839138b17a19399f
#
_entry.id   01f90847a499e021839138b17a19399f
#
_cell.length_a   1.000
_cell.length_b   1.000
_cell.length_c   1.000
_cell.angle_alpha   90.00
_cell.angle_beta   90.00
_cell.angle_gamma   90.00
#
_symmetry.space_group_name_H-M   'P 1'
#
loop_
_entity.id
_entity.type
_entity.pdbx_description
1 polymer ?
#
loop_
_entity_poly.entity_id
_entity_poly.type
_entity_poly.pdbx_seq_one_letter_code
_entity_poly.pdbx_strand_id
1 'polypeptide(L)'
;MTDIIKKVVLAYSGGLDTSVILKWLQVEYGCEVVTFTADLGQGEELEPARAKAVLMGVPDHHIYIDDLREEFVRDFVFPMMRANARYEGDYLLGTSIARPLISKRLIEIAAETGADAIAHGATGKGNDQVRFELSAYALNPDIKVIAPWREWDLTSRTRLIEWAEQHQIPVPKDKRGESPFSTDANLLHTSSEGKVLEDPWDETPDYVYSRTVNPEDAPDTPEYITIDFEKGDGVALNGEAMSPSTLLAALNELGRAHGIGRLDLVENRFVGMKSRGMYETPGGEIYARAHRGIESITLDRGAAHLKDELMPKYAELIYNGFWFSPEREMLQAAIDHSQEHVSGTVRLKLYKGLASVVGRKSPNSLYSEKVVTFEDDAGAYDQKDAAGFIKLNALRLRLLAQRGK
;
A
#
# COMPACT_ATOMS: atom_id res chain seq x y z
N MET A 1 -37.69 14.93 -3.55
CA MET A 1 -37.35 15.51 -2.26
C MET A 1 -35.91 15.08 -2.01
N THR A 2 -34.97 16.01 -1.93
CA THR A 2 -33.60 15.69 -1.50
C THR A 2 -33.72 15.24 -0.07
N ASP A 3 -33.41 13.96 0.21
CA ASP A 3 -33.41 13.43 1.58
C ASP A 3 -32.45 14.26 2.42
N ILE A 4 -32.97 14.83 3.50
CA ILE A 4 -32.19 15.65 4.42
C ILE A 4 -31.17 14.75 5.13
N ILE A 5 -29.89 15.02 4.96
CA ILE A 5 -28.80 14.35 5.67
C ILE A 5 -28.80 14.87 7.11
N LYS A 6 -28.95 13.97 8.09
CA LYS A 6 -29.02 14.30 9.51
C LYS A 6 -27.75 13.94 10.26
N LYS A 7 -27.06 12.92 9.80
CA LYS A 7 -25.83 12.42 10.44
C LYS A 7 -24.82 11.95 9.39
N VAL A 8 -23.55 12.30 9.59
CA VAL A 8 -22.43 12.00 8.67
C VAL A 8 -21.27 11.41 9.44
N VAL A 9 -20.64 10.34 8.93
CA VAL A 9 -19.36 9.85 9.43
C VAL A 9 -18.26 10.46 8.57
N LEU A 10 -17.35 11.21 9.19
CA LEU A 10 -16.23 11.89 8.56
C LEU A 10 -14.92 11.12 8.77
N ALA A 11 -14.20 10.81 7.69
CA ALA A 11 -12.79 10.43 7.78
C ALA A 11 -11.98 11.62 8.29
N TYR A 12 -11.50 11.55 9.52
CA TYR A 12 -10.97 12.69 10.27
C TYR A 12 -9.53 12.45 10.72
N SER A 13 -8.60 13.29 10.28
CA SER A 13 -7.20 13.24 10.66
C SER A 13 -6.81 14.25 11.74
N GLY A 14 -7.72 15.16 12.12
CA GLY A 14 -7.39 16.28 13.00
C GLY A 14 -6.58 17.40 12.32
N GLY A 15 -6.20 17.25 11.06
CA GLY A 15 -5.53 18.27 10.26
C GLY A 15 -6.42 19.49 9.96
N LEU A 16 -5.86 20.50 9.28
CA LEU A 16 -6.61 21.72 8.91
C LEU A 16 -7.81 21.38 8.06
N ASP A 17 -7.59 20.66 6.94
CA ASP A 17 -8.61 20.38 5.94
C ASP A 17 -9.79 19.61 6.54
N THR A 18 -9.54 18.51 7.25
CA THR A 18 -10.59 17.71 7.87
C THR A 18 -11.31 18.43 9.00
N SER A 19 -10.63 19.37 9.70
CA SER A 19 -11.28 20.19 10.72
C SER A 19 -12.19 21.26 10.10
N VAL A 20 -11.79 21.85 8.97
CA VAL A 20 -12.66 22.75 8.19
C VAL A 20 -13.87 21.97 7.69
N ILE A 21 -13.67 20.76 7.14
CA ILE A 21 -14.74 19.88 6.69
C ILE A 21 -15.72 19.55 7.81
N LEU A 22 -15.23 19.18 8.99
CA LEU A 22 -16.09 18.93 10.14
C LEU A 22 -17.01 20.12 10.45
N LYS A 23 -16.44 21.31 10.54
CA LYS A 23 -17.22 22.51 10.82
C LYS A 23 -18.16 22.89 9.69
N TRP A 24 -17.71 22.73 8.45
CA TRP A 24 -18.52 22.98 7.24
C TRP A 24 -19.76 22.07 7.20
N LEU A 25 -19.61 20.77 7.50
CA LEU A 25 -20.74 19.85 7.61
C LEU A 25 -21.75 20.29 8.68
N GLN A 26 -21.28 20.74 9.84
CA GLN A 26 -22.15 21.26 10.90
C GLN A 26 -22.91 22.53 10.49
N VAL A 27 -22.29 23.42 9.71
CA VAL A 27 -22.88 24.70 9.31
C VAL A 27 -23.77 24.57 8.08
N GLU A 28 -23.27 23.97 7.01
CA GLU A 28 -23.96 23.94 5.72
C GLU A 28 -25.04 22.85 5.65
N TYR A 29 -24.78 21.69 6.23
CA TYR A 29 -25.77 20.61 6.28
C TYR A 29 -26.62 20.63 7.55
N GLY A 30 -26.18 21.34 8.59
CA GLY A 30 -26.86 21.31 9.89
C GLY A 30 -26.98 19.93 10.52
N CYS A 31 -26.02 19.04 10.21
CA CYS A 31 -26.06 17.63 10.57
C CYS A 31 -25.16 17.32 11.77
N GLU A 32 -25.44 16.21 12.44
CA GLU A 32 -24.52 15.61 13.38
C GLU A 32 -23.31 15.02 12.65
N VAL A 33 -22.10 15.22 13.21
CA VAL A 33 -20.86 14.65 12.66
C VAL A 33 -20.31 13.63 13.63
N VAL A 34 -20.08 12.42 13.14
CA VAL A 34 -19.30 11.38 13.78
C VAL A 34 -17.91 11.41 13.16
N THR A 35 -16.86 11.46 13.96
CA THR A 35 -15.48 11.45 13.43
C THR A 35 -14.88 10.07 13.56
N PHE A 36 -14.14 9.67 12.53
CA PHE A 36 -13.37 8.42 12.53
C PHE A 36 -11.92 8.68 12.14
N THR A 37 -11.00 8.25 12.99
CA THR A 37 -9.56 8.28 12.78
C THR A 37 -9.02 6.85 12.83
N ALA A 38 -8.42 6.39 11.75
CA ALA A 38 -7.77 5.09 11.69
C ALA A 38 -6.32 5.17 12.18
N ASP A 39 -5.91 4.31 13.11
CA ASP A 39 -4.52 4.01 13.35
C ASP A 39 -4.06 2.91 12.39
N LEU A 40 -3.31 3.31 11.37
CA LEU A 40 -2.66 2.42 10.40
C LEU A 40 -1.13 2.38 10.59
N GLY A 41 -0.62 2.85 11.73
CA GLY A 41 0.82 2.94 11.99
C GLY A 41 1.50 4.12 11.29
N GLN A 42 0.78 5.24 11.15
CA GLN A 42 1.32 6.49 10.57
C GLN A 42 2.35 7.19 11.46
N GLY A 43 2.48 6.78 12.73
CA GLY A 43 3.46 7.34 13.67
C GLY A 43 3.07 8.69 14.27
N GLU A 44 1.84 9.16 14.05
CA GLU A 44 1.29 10.37 14.64
C GLU A 44 0.57 10.06 15.96
N GLU A 45 0.55 11.05 16.89
CA GLU A 45 -0.28 10.97 18.07
C GLU A 45 -1.76 11.14 17.71
N LEU A 46 -2.63 10.21 18.10
CA LEU A 46 -4.05 10.20 17.79
C LEU A 46 -4.88 11.05 18.76
N GLU A 47 -4.42 11.21 20.01
CA GLU A 47 -5.09 12.03 21.03
C GLU A 47 -5.30 13.49 20.63
N PRO A 48 -4.40 14.18 19.93
CA PRO A 48 -4.66 15.54 19.44
C PRO A 48 -5.87 15.62 18.49
N ALA A 49 -6.12 14.58 17.68
CA ALA A 49 -7.31 14.53 16.82
C ALA A 49 -8.60 14.42 17.66
N ARG A 50 -8.62 13.54 18.68
CA ARG A 50 -9.74 13.43 19.64
C ARG A 50 -10.01 14.77 20.34
N ALA A 51 -8.98 15.34 20.96
CA ALA A 51 -9.10 16.59 21.68
C ALA A 51 -9.67 17.73 20.80
N LYS A 52 -9.24 17.78 19.54
CA LYS A 52 -9.73 18.79 18.59
C LYS A 52 -11.18 18.52 18.18
N ALA A 53 -11.58 17.28 17.95
CA ALA A 53 -12.97 16.95 17.65
C ALA A 53 -13.91 17.34 18.82
N VAL A 54 -13.51 17.07 20.08
CA VAL A 54 -14.23 17.52 21.27
C VAL A 54 -14.37 19.02 21.31
N LEU A 55 -13.27 19.77 21.10
CA LEU A 55 -13.29 21.25 21.06
C LEU A 55 -14.22 21.80 19.97
N MET A 56 -14.42 21.06 18.90
CA MET A 56 -15.32 21.41 17.79
C MET A 56 -16.77 20.96 18.01
N GLY A 57 -17.09 20.47 19.23
CA GLY A 57 -18.43 20.11 19.65
C GLY A 57 -18.91 18.73 19.25
N VAL A 58 -18.01 17.82 18.84
CA VAL A 58 -18.36 16.42 18.61
C VAL A 58 -18.49 15.71 19.97
N PRO A 59 -19.61 15.07 20.29
CA PRO A 59 -19.75 14.30 21.53
C PRO A 59 -18.75 13.15 21.58
N ASP A 60 -18.22 12.84 22.76
CA ASP A 60 -17.16 11.83 22.91
C ASP A 60 -17.55 10.44 22.36
N HIS A 61 -18.84 10.05 22.50
CA HIS A 61 -19.36 8.81 21.94
C HIS A 61 -19.54 8.80 20.41
N HIS A 62 -19.30 9.93 19.74
CA HIS A 62 -19.25 10.08 18.28
C HIS A 62 -17.82 10.25 17.77
N ILE A 63 -16.79 10.00 18.59
CA ILE A 63 -15.39 10.07 18.21
C ILE A 63 -14.80 8.66 18.23
N TYR A 64 -14.58 8.09 17.05
CA TYR A 64 -14.00 6.78 16.84
C TYR A 64 -12.52 6.92 16.52
N ILE A 65 -11.69 6.21 17.26
CA ILE A 65 -10.24 6.04 16.96
C ILE A 65 -9.95 4.56 17.12
N ASP A 66 -9.72 3.88 16.01
CA ASP A 66 -9.55 2.43 15.98
C ASP A 66 -8.14 2.04 15.54
N ASP A 67 -7.51 1.13 16.29
CA ASP A 67 -6.26 0.49 15.90
C ASP A 67 -6.56 -0.58 14.85
N LEU A 68 -6.25 -0.28 13.60
CA LEU A 68 -6.46 -1.15 12.45
C LEU A 68 -5.15 -1.72 11.89
N ARG A 69 -4.03 -1.58 12.60
CA ARG A 69 -2.70 -1.99 12.09
C ARG A 69 -2.63 -3.47 11.76
N GLU A 70 -3.18 -4.31 12.64
CA GLU A 70 -3.15 -5.77 12.43
C GLU A 70 -4.05 -6.18 11.26
N GLU A 71 -5.28 -5.66 11.18
CA GLU A 71 -6.21 -5.90 10.08
C GLU A 71 -5.61 -5.38 8.75
N PHE A 72 -5.00 -4.19 8.78
CA PHE A 72 -4.35 -3.60 7.61
C PHE A 72 -3.29 -4.52 7.01
N VAL A 73 -2.40 -5.05 7.84
CA VAL A 73 -1.32 -5.89 7.33
C VAL A 73 -1.82 -7.28 6.96
N ARG A 74 -2.62 -7.92 7.83
CA ARG A 74 -3.10 -9.29 7.62
C ARG A 74 -4.04 -9.41 6.43
N ASP A 75 -5.02 -8.50 6.30
CA ASP A 75 -6.15 -8.67 5.38
C ASP A 75 -6.03 -7.82 4.11
N PHE A 76 -5.10 -6.87 4.06
CA PHE A 76 -4.90 -6.00 2.90
C PHE A 76 -3.46 -6.08 2.36
N VAL A 77 -2.44 -5.86 3.20
CA VAL A 77 -1.04 -5.84 2.73
C VAL A 77 -0.56 -7.24 2.35
N PHE A 78 -0.76 -8.26 3.18
CA PHE A 78 -0.28 -9.60 2.88
C PHE A 78 -0.95 -10.23 1.65
N PRO A 79 -2.27 -10.13 1.44
CA PRO A 79 -2.90 -10.55 0.19
C PRO A 79 -2.29 -9.88 -1.05
N MET A 80 -1.99 -8.60 -0.97
CA MET A 80 -1.31 -7.85 -2.03
C MET A 80 0.15 -8.33 -2.22
N MET A 81 0.87 -8.62 -1.13
CA MET A 81 2.24 -9.14 -1.18
C MET A 81 2.29 -10.56 -1.76
N ARG A 82 1.31 -11.42 -1.48
CA ARG A 82 1.19 -12.74 -2.14
C ARG A 82 1.10 -12.61 -3.67
N ALA A 83 0.48 -11.54 -4.16
CA ALA A 83 0.44 -11.24 -5.59
C ALA A 83 1.77 -10.71 -6.15
N ASN A 84 2.75 -10.35 -5.32
CA ASN A 84 3.92 -9.55 -5.68
C ASN A 84 3.53 -8.21 -6.34
N ALA A 85 2.39 -7.61 -5.94
CA ALA A 85 1.81 -6.48 -6.62
C ALA A 85 2.70 -5.24 -6.56
N ARG A 86 3.01 -4.69 -7.74
CA ARG A 86 3.72 -3.42 -7.93
C ARG A 86 3.04 -2.66 -9.06
N TYR A 87 2.55 -1.48 -8.77
CA TYR A 87 2.00 -0.61 -9.81
C TYR A 87 3.15 -0.01 -10.63
N GLU A 88 3.02 -0.09 -11.97
CA GLU A 88 4.04 0.36 -12.92
C GLU A 88 5.45 -0.21 -12.66
N GLY A 89 5.53 -1.39 -12.06
CA GLY A 89 6.77 -2.14 -11.84
C GLY A 89 7.44 -1.91 -10.48
N ASP A 90 7.21 -0.79 -9.82
CA ASP A 90 7.96 -0.39 -8.63
C ASP A 90 7.11 -0.04 -7.40
N TYR A 91 5.98 0.65 -7.57
CA TYR A 91 5.20 1.18 -6.47
C TYR A 91 4.44 0.09 -5.69
N LEU A 92 4.69 -0.03 -4.39
CA LEU A 92 4.08 -1.01 -3.47
C LEU A 92 2.70 -0.60 -2.92
N LEU A 93 2.02 0.35 -3.57
CA LEU A 93 0.59 0.65 -3.39
C LEU A 93 0.14 1.08 -1.98
N GLY A 94 1.03 1.58 -1.13
CA GLY A 94 0.75 1.82 0.28
C GLY A 94 -0.44 2.75 0.57
N THR A 95 -0.60 3.86 -0.16
CA THR A 95 -1.78 4.72 -0.05
C THR A 95 -3.02 4.02 -0.61
N SER A 96 -2.88 3.37 -1.77
CA SER A 96 -4.00 2.74 -2.47
C SER A 96 -4.65 1.63 -1.67
N ILE A 97 -3.85 0.82 -0.95
CA ILE A 97 -4.32 -0.32 -0.18
C ILE A 97 -4.91 0.08 1.19
N ALA A 98 -4.58 1.29 1.70
CA ALA A 98 -5.13 1.79 2.96
C ALA A 98 -6.57 2.28 2.84
N ARG A 99 -6.94 2.90 1.71
CA ARG A 99 -8.26 3.54 1.54
C ARG A 99 -9.43 2.57 1.60
N PRO A 100 -9.37 1.34 1.03
CA PRO A 100 -10.44 0.35 1.18
C PRO A 100 -10.72 -0.04 2.63
N LEU A 101 -9.71 -0.21 3.47
CA LEU A 101 -9.89 -0.50 4.90
C LEU A 101 -10.55 0.66 5.63
N ILE A 102 -10.07 1.89 5.39
CA ILE A 102 -10.69 3.09 6.00
C ILE A 102 -12.15 3.20 5.57
N SER A 103 -12.46 2.99 4.28
CA SER A 103 -13.83 3.02 3.78
C SER A 103 -14.71 1.93 4.39
N LYS A 104 -14.17 0.73 4.55
CA LYS A 104 -14.87 -0.37 5.23
C LYS A 104 -15.31 0.06 6.63
N ARG A 105 -14.39 0.60 7.41
CA ARG A 105 -14.70 1.02 8.78
C ARG A 105 -15.65 2.22 8.83
N LEU A 106 -15.55 3.17 7.90
CA LEU A 106 -16.51 4.27 7.77
C LEU A 106 -17.94 3.76 7.54
N ILE A 107 -18.12 2.75 6.70
CA ILE A 107 -19.43 2.14 6.43
C ILE A 107 -19.96 1.37 7.65
N GLU A 108 -19.10 0.65 8.36
CA GLU A 108 -19.45 -0.03 9.60
C GLU A 108 -19.94 0.96 10.67
N ILE A 109 -19.18 2.06 10.89
CA ILE A 109 -19.57 3.12 11.83
C ILE A 109 -20.86 3.81 11.38
N ALA A 110 -21.06 4.02 10.08
CA ALA A 110 -22.30 4.58 9.57
C ALA A 110 -23.51 3.68 9.91
N ALA A 111 -23.36 2.37 9.77
CA ALA A 111 -24.40 1.41 10.18
C ALA A 111 -24.62 1.39 11.70
N GLU A 112 -23.52 1.41 12.51
CA GLU A 112 -23.59 1.42 13.97
C GLU A 112 -24.32 2.67 14.53
N THR A 113 -24.07 3.82 13.90
CA THR A 113 -24.56 5.13 14.36
C THR A 113 -25.86 5.58 13.68
N GLY A 114 -26.32 4.83 12.67
CA GLY A 114 -27.46 5.21 11.83
C GLY A 114 -27.19 6.47 11.00
N ALA A 115 -25.96 6.66 10.51
CA ALA A 115 -25.60 7.81 9.69
C ALA A 115 -26.14 7.67 8.25
N ASP A 116 -26.57 8.79 7.69
CA ASP A 116 -27.15 8.87 6.33
C ASP A 116 -26.06 8.95 5.25
N ALA A 117 -24.85 9.38 5.63
CA ALA A 117 -23.76 9.64 4.70
C ALA A 117 -22.39 9.41 5.33
N ILE A 118 -21.39 9.27 4.48
CA ILE A 118 -19.97 9.40 4.85
C ILE A 118 -19.38 10.64 4.19
N ALA A 119 -18.29 11.17 4.74
CA ALA A 119 -17.54 12.27 4.17
C ALA A 119 -16.03 12.01 4.21
N HIS A 120 -15.31 12.54 3.22
CA HIS A 120 -13.85 12.46 3.16
C HIS A 120 -13.22 13.77 2.67
N GLY A 121 -11.96 13.98 3.04
CA GLY A 121 -11.18 15.17 2.66
C GLY A 121 -10.29 14.99 1.43
N ALA A 122 -10.48 13.97 0.64
CA ALA A 122 -9.70 13.76 -0.58
C ALA A 122 -10.01 14.84 -1.63
N THR A 123 -8.97 15.40 -2.26
CA THR A 123 -9.10 16.43 -3.28
C THR A 123 -9.62 15.86 -4.60
N GLY A 124 -10.29 16.69 -5.41
CA GLY A 124 -10.81 16.30 -6.72
C GLY A 124 -9.74 15.97 -7.78
N LYS A 125 -8.46 16.25 -7.50
CA LYS A 125 -7.33 15.97 -8.39
C LYS A 125 -6.63 14.63 -8.09
N GLY A 126 -6.89 14.04 -6.90
CA GLY A 126 -6.25 12.81 -6.44
C GLY A 126 -7.07 11.55 -6.74
N ASN A 127 -6.40 10.39 -6.73
CA ASN A 127 -7.05 9.09 -6.84
C ASN A 127 -7.83 8.70 -5.57
N ASP A 128 -7.49 9.29 -4.43
CA ASP A 128 -8.04 8.87 -3.14
C ASP A 128 -9.56 9.03 -3.05
N GLN A 129 -10.12 10.08 -3.66
CA GLN A 129 -11.58 10.23 -3.77
C GLN A 129 -12.21 9.01 -4.44
N VAL A 130 -11.60 8.51 -5.53
CA VAL A 130 -12.09 7.34 -6.26
C VAL A 130 -12.02 6.10 -5.38
N ARG A 131 -10.91 5.90 -4.66
CA ARG A 131 -10.68 4.76 -3.77
C ARG A 131 -11.67 4.72 -2.61
N PHE A 132 -11.94 5.87 -1.97
CA PHE A 132 -12.93 5.98 -0.91
C PHE A 132 -14.34 5.65 -1.42
N GLU A 133 -14.74 6.27 -2.51
CA GLU A 133 -16.12 6.18 -2.99
C GLU A 133 -16.43 4.82 -3.62
N LEU A 134 -15.56 4.26 -4.46
CA LEU A 134 -15.76 2.92 -5.02
C LEU A 134 -15.82 1.85 -3.93
N SER A 135 -14.98 1.96 -2.89
CA SER A 135 -15.04 1.06 -1.74
C SER A 135 -16.35 1.22 -0.97
N ALA A 136 -16.78 2.45 -0.73
CA ALA A 136 -18.04 2.73 -0.02
C ALA A 136 -19.24 2.18 -0.77
N TYR A 137 -19.36 2.44 -2.08
CA TYR A 137 -20.47 1.95 -2.90
C TYR A 137 -20.48 0.42 -3.08
N ALA A 138 -19.31 -0.20 -3.07
CA ALA A 138 -19.23 -1.68 -3.09
C ALA A 138 -19.78 -2.30 -1.81
N LEU A 139 -19.58 -1.65 -0.66
CA LEU A 139 -20.01 -2.14 0.66
C LEU A 139 -21.43 -1.71 1.04
N ASN A 140 -21.84 -0.53 0.59
CA ASN A 140 -23.21 0.00 0.79
C ASN A 140 -23.59 0.86 -0.43
N PRO A 141 -24.33 0.29 -1.39
CA PRO A 141 -24.65 0.99 -2.64
C PRO A 141 -25.56 2.22 -2.46
N ASP A 142 -26.29 2.32 -1.35
CA ASP A 142 -27.24 3.39 -1.07
C ASP A 142 -26.62 4.52 -0.23
N ILE A 143 -25.39 4.37 0.27
CA ILE A 143 -24.75 5.38 1.09
C ILE A 143 -24.49 6.67 0.30
N LYS A 144 -24.78 7.81 0.90
CA LYS A 144 -24.43 9.11 0.32
C LYS A 144 -22.98 9.44 0.67
N VAL A 145 -22.25 9.97 -0.31
CA VAL A 145 -20.86 10.41 -0.10
C VAL A 145 -20.80 11.93 -0.28
N ILE A 146 -20.27 12.62 0.74
CA ILE A 146 -20.01 14.06 0.71
C ILE A 146 -18.51 14.26 0.50
N ALA A 147 -18.15 14.94 -0.59
CA ALA A 147 -16.77 15.24 -0.95
C ALA A 147 -16.61 16.77 -1.08
N PRO A 148 -16.37 17.49 0.03
CA PRO A 148 -16.42 18.95 0.07
C PRO A 148 -15.53 19.65 -0.97
N TRP A 149 -14.37 19.08 -1.29
CA TRP A 149 -13.48 19.63 -2.32
C TRP A 149 -14.11 19.72 -3.72
N ARG A 150 -15.23 19.05 -3.98
CA ARG A 150 -16.01 19.17 -5.22
C ARG A 150 -17.25 20.04 -5.08
N GLU A 151 -17.59 20.44 -3.86
CA GLU A 151 -18.86 21.12 -3.54
C GLU A 151 -18.64 22.58 -3.11
N TRP A 152 -17.59 22.84 -2.33
CA TRP A 152 -17.33 24.16 -1.76
C TRP A 152 -16.44 25.05 -2.65
N ASP A 153 -16.39 26.34 -2.35
CA ASP A 153 -15.55 27.33 -3.02
C ASP A 153 -14.21 27.61 -2.30
N LEU A 154 -13.89 26.84 -1.24
CA LEU A 154 -12.66 26.95 -0.47
C LEU A 154 -11.48 26.29 -1.22
N THR A 155 -11.13 26.82 -2.38
CA THR A 155 -10.23 26.19 -3.36
C THR A 155 -8.74 26.35 -3.06
N SER A 156 -8.38 27.09 -1.99
CA SER A 156 -6.97 27.31 -1.63
C SER A 156 -6.74 27.20 -0.13
N ARG A 157 -5.49 26.89 0.25
CA ARG A 157 -5.08 26.85 1.66
C ARG A 157 -5.34 28.17 2.37
N THR A 158 -5.12 29.31 1.69
CA THR A 158 -5.40 30.65 2.25
C THR A 158 -6.86 30.79 2.61
N ARG A 159 -7.77 30.43 1.70
CA ARG A 159 -9.22 30.48 1.97
C ARG A 159 -9.64 29.52 3.09
N LEU A 160 -9.01 28.34 3.17
CA LEU A 160 -9.27 27.41 4.26
C LEU A 160 -8.84 28.00 5.62
N ILE A 161 -7.70 28.68 5.68
CA ILE A 161 -7.22 29.33 6.92
C ILE A 161 -8.15 30.50 7.29
N GLU A 162 -8.50 31.37 6.35
CA GLU A 162 -9.44 32.48 6.58
C GLU A 162 -10.79 31.98 7.10
N TRP A 163 -11.33 30.93 6.49
CA TRP A 163 -12.58 30.32 6.91
C TRP A 163 -12.46 29.66 8.29
N ALA A 164 -11.33 28.99 8.58
CA ALA A 164 -11.05 28.42 9.87
C ALA A 164 -10.99 29.49 10.97
N GLU A 165 -10.36 30.64 10.71
CA GLU A 165 -10.31 31.77 11.64
C GLU A 165 -11.70 32.35 11.90
N GLN A 166 -12.52 32.56 10.87
CA GLN A 166 -13.89 33.06 10.98
C GLN A 166 -14.76 32.15 11.86
N HIS A 167 -14.54 30.83 11.80
CA HIS A 167 -15.30 29.83 12.53
C HIS A 167 -14.59 29.35 13.82
N GLN A 168 -13.52 30.06 14.25
CA GLN A 168 -12.77 29.79 15.50
C GLN A 168 -12.20 28.37 15.58
N ILE A 169 -11.83 27.78 14.43
CA ILE A 169 -11.20 26.46 14.38
C ILE A 169 -9.73 26.62 14.84
N PRO A 170 -9.26 25.83 15.83
CA PRO A 170 -7.87 25.90 16.28
C PRO A 170 -6.89 25.51 15.17
N VAL A 171 -6.08 26.45 14.70
CA VAL A 171 -4.98 26.20 13.74
C VAL A 171 -3.66 26.53 14.45
N PRO A 172 -2.80 25.54 14.72
CA PRO A 172 -1.49 25.76 15.30
C PRO A 172 -0.66 26.77 14.48
N LYS A 173 0.07 27.67 15.14
CA LYS A 173 0.83 28.74 14.46
C LYS A 173 1.93 28.19 13.55
N ASP A 174 2.58 27.11 13.94
CA ASP A 174 3.60 26.37 13.18
C ASP A 174 3.03 25.71 11.92
N LYS A 175 1.75 25.37 11.92
CA LYS A 175 1.03 24.78 10.76
C LYS A 175 0.33 25.82 9.87
N ARG A 176 0.46 27.11 10.14
CA ARG A 176 -0.06 28.20 9.28
C ARG A 176 0.81 28.43 8.05
N GLY A 177 2.10 28.08 8.12
CA GLY A 177 3.01 28.08 6.97
C GLY A 177 2.62 27.02 5.93
N GLU A 178 3.04 27.24 4.68
CA GLU A 178 2.92 26.21 3.67
C GLU A 178 3.95 25.10 3.91
N SER A 179 3.49 23.85 4.00
CA SER A 179 4.40 22.72 3.92
C SER A 179 5.06 22.68 2.52
N PRO A 180 6.36 22.40 2.43
CA PRO A 180 7.05 22.34 1.14
C PRO A 180 6.57 21.18 0.25
N PHE A 181 5.87 20.20 0.79
CA PHE A 181 5.23 19.06 0.12
C PHE A 181 4.14 18.48 1.02
N SER A 182 3.30 17.60 0.45
CA SER A 182 2.29 16.83 1.19
C SER A 182 2.84 15.45 1.55
N THR A 183 2.49 14.92 2.73
CA THR A 183 2.90 13.60 3.18
C THR A 183 1.69 12.79 3.62
N ASP A 184 1.63 11.51 3.21
CA ASP A 184 0.70 10.50 3.69
C ASP A 184 1.50 9.29 4.19
N ALA A 185 1.12 8.72 5.32
CA ALA A 185 1.88 7.65 5.96
C ALA A 185 0.97 6.57 6.54
N ASN A 186 1.46 5.34 6.51
CA ASN A 186 0.90 4.18 7.22
C ASN A 186 2.01 3.17 7.51
N LEU A 187 1.68 2.03 8.09
CA LEU A 187 2.68 1.03 8.48
C LEU A 187 3.47 0.48 7.28
N LEU A 188 2.86 0.41 6.08
CA LEU A 188 3.56 -0.09 4.88
C LEU A 188 4.51 0.96 4.29
N HIS A 189 4.08 2.23 4.21
CA HIS A 189 4.86 3.25 3.51
C HIS A 189 4.68 4.68 4.03
N THR A 190 5.54 5.57 3.54
CA THR A 190 5.32 7.02 3.49
C THR A 190 5.37 7.45 2.04
N SER A 191 4.47 8.35 1.64
CA SER A 191 4.49 9.02 0.34
C SER A 191 4.58 10.53 0.52
N SER A 192 5.41 11.20 -0.29
CA SER A 192 5.55 12.64 -0.32
C SER A 192 5.39 13.15 -1.74
N GLU A 193 4.58 14.20 -1.95
CA GLU A 193 4.27 14.73 -3.27
C GLU A 193 3.98 16.25 -3.26
N GLY A 194 4.09 16.86 -4.42
CA GLY A 194 3.71 18.27 -4.66
C GLY A 194 4.78 19.30 -4.39
N LYS A 195 4.56 20.51 -4.87
CA LYS A 195 5.40 21.72 -4.70
C LYS A 195 6.86 21.50 -5.11
N VAL A 196 7.78 21.45 -4.14
CA VAL A 196 9.23 21.27 -4.40
C VAL A 196 9.57 19.95 -5.09
N LEU A 197 8.63 19.01 -5.13
CA LEU A 197 8.80 17.71 -5.76
C LEU A 197 8.18 17.62 -7.17
N GLU A 198 7.58 18.70 -7.68
CA GLU A 198 6.81 18.66 -8.93
C GLU A 198 7.70 18.61 -10.18
N ASP A 199 8.89 19.21 -10.14
CA ASP A 199 9.83 19.13 -11.27
C ASP A 199 10.56 17.76 -11.25
N PRO A 200 10.34 16.89 -12.26
CA PRO A 200 10.99 15.58 -12.29
C PRO A 200 12.49 15.63 -12.62
N TRP A 201 13.04 16.81 -12.96
CA TRP A 201 14.47 17.01 -13.18
C TRP A 201 15.22 17.32 -11.87
N ASP A 202 14.54 17.88 -10.89
CA ASP A 202 15.16 18.27 -9.62
C ASP A 202 15.36 17.04 -8.71
N GLU A 203 16.58 16.90 -8.18
CA GLU A 203 16.89 15.86 -7.20
C GLU A 203 16.08 16.05 -5.94
N THR A 204 15.52 14.96 -5.42
CA THR A 204 14.75 15.01 -4.17
C THR A 204 15.63 15.35 -3.00
N PRO A 205 15.34 16.45 -2.25
CA PRO A 205 16.11 16.80 -1.07
C PRO A 205 16.04 15.72 0.03
N ASP A 206 17.15 15.50 0.74
CA ASP A 206 17.26 14.47 1.78
C ASP A 206 16.20 14.60 2.88
N TYR A 207 15.79 15.82 3.24
CA TYR A 207 14.77 16.05 4.28
C TYR A 207 13.37 15.52 3.92
N VAL A 208 13.14 15.14 2.68
CA VAL A 208 11.88 14.53 2.24
C VAL A 208 11.76 13.10 2.75
N TYR A 209 12.89 12.41 2.85
CA TYR A 209 12.94 11.04 3.33
C TYR A 209 12.98 11.01 4.86
N SER A 210 11.82 10.73 5.46
CA SER A 210 11.62 10.78 6.92
C SER A 210 11.73 9.41 7.60
N ARG A 211 11.58 8.33 6.84
CA ARG A 211 11.56 6.96 7.37
C ARG A 211 12.90 6.23 7.29
N THR A 212 13.77 6.63 6.39
CA THR A 212 15.03 5.92 6.12
C THR A 212 16.21 6.85 6.28
N VAL A 213 17.32 6.32 6.79
CA VAL A 213 18.62 7.00 6.71
C VAL A 213 19.08 7.04 5.25
N ASN A 214 19.95 7.98 4.89
CA ASN A 214 20.56 7.96 3.56
C ASN A 214 21.38 6.68 3.42
N PRO A 215 21.30 5.98 2.27
CA PRO A 215 22.09 4.78 2.06
C PRO A 215 23.60 4.97 2.29
N GLU A 216 24.12 6.16 2.03
CA GLU A 216 25.51 6.53 2.26
C GLU A 216 25.85 6.57 3.74
N ASP A 217 24.91 7.00 4.59
CA ASP A 217 25.05 7.11 6.06
C ASP A 217 24.72 5.80 6.79
N ALA A 218 24.20 4.80 6.07
CA ALA A 218 23.87 3.49 6.62
C ALA A 218 25.13 2.73 7.04
N PRO A 219 25.02 1.77 8.00
CA PRO A 219 26.17 1.02 8.51
C PRO A 219 27.04 0.37 7.43
N ASP A 220 28.38 0.44 7.62
CA ASP A 220 29.34 -0.22 6.73
C ASP A 220 29.42 -1.75 6.93
N THR A 221 28.76 -2.26 7.96
CA THR A 221 28.65 -3.69 8.22
C THR A 221 27.27 -4.19 7.78
N PRO A 222 27.21 -5.21 6.91
CA PRO A 222 25.93 -5.79 6.50
C PRO A 222 25.25 -6.54 7.66
N GLU A 223 23.92 -6.50 7.69
CA GLU A 223 23.10 -7.26 8.62
C GLU A 223 22.44 -8.44 7.89
N TYR A 224 22.41 -9.61 8.56
CA TYR A 224 21.77 -10.81 8.01
C TYR A 224 20.56 -11.15 8.84
N ILE A 225 19.43 -11.35 8.15
CA ILE A 225 18.16 -11.72 8.76
C ILE A 225 17.56 -12.95 8.08
N THR A 226 16.64 -13.62 8.75
CA THR A 226 15.80 -14.67 8.16
C THR A 226 14.33 -14.32 8.35
N ILE A 227 13.53 -14.57 7.30
CA ILE A 227 12.07 -14.50 7.36
C ILE A 227 11.54 -15.90 7.06
N ASP A 228 10.67 -16.40 7.95
CA ASP A 228 9.96 -17.65 7.74
C ASP A 228 8.59 -17.37 7.14
N PHE A 229 8.21 -18.18 6.16
CA PHE A 229 6.96 -18.09 5.43
C PHE A 229 6.11 -19.33 5.63
N GLU A 230 4.80 -19.15 5.74
CA GLU A 230 3.79 -20.20 5.70
C GLU A 230 2.69 -19.79 4.72
N LYS A 231 2.49 -20.59 3.65
CA LYS A 231 1.50 -20.35 2.59
C LYS A 231 1.54 -18.93 2.02
N GLY A 232 2.75 -18.43 1.80
CA GLY A 232 3.01 -17.11 1.23
C GLY A 232 3.03 -15.95 2.23
N ASP A 233 2.61 -16.15 3.47
CA ASP A 233 2.65 -15.12 4.50
C ASP A 233 3.88 -15.27 5.40
N GLY A 234 4.51 -14.14 5.72
CA GLY A 234 5.60 -14.09 6.68
C GLY A 234 5.09 -14.31 8.10
N VAL A 235 5.68 -15.24 8.83
CA VAL A 235 5.22 -15.66 10.17
C VAL A 235 6.27 -15.48 11.27
N ALA A 236 7.55 -15.32 10.90
CA ALA A 236 8.63 -15.13 11.88
C ALA A 236 9.78 -14.32 11.30
N LEU A 237 10.49 -13.63 12.17
CA LEU A 237 11.75 -12.92 11.90
C LEU A 237 12.84 -13.51 12.78
N ASN A 238 13.95 -13.97 12.18
CA ASN A 238 15.06 -14.59 12.89
C ASN A 238 14.67 -15.76 13.82
N GLY A 239 13.60 -16.49 13.41
CA GLY A 239 13.05 -17.62 14.18
C GLY A 239 12.10 -17.23 15.29
N GLU A 240 11.85 -15.95 15.52
CA GLU A 240 10.84 -15.44 16.47
C GLU A 240 9.51 -15.22 15.75
N ALA A 241 8.46 -15.91 16.21
CA ALA A 241 7.12 -15.79 15.64
C ALA A 241 6.53 -14.39 15.92
N MET A 242 5.94 -13.78 14.91
CA MET A 242 5.39 -12.42 14.99
C MET A 242 4.02 -12.34 14.30
N SER A 243 3.16 -11.45 14.80
CA SER A 243 1.94 -11.09 14.08
C SER A 243 2.28 -10.29 12.81
N PRO A 244 1.39 -10.26 11.81
CA PRO A 244 1.61 -9.51 10.57
C PRO A 244 2.06 -8.06 10.78
N SER A 245 1.38 -7.30 11.63
CA SER A 245 1.73 -5.90 11.89
C SER A 245 3.08 -5.77 12.62
N THR A 246 3.35 -6.64 13.58
CA THR A 246 4.63 -6.64 14.33
C THR A 246 5.80 -7.00 13.43
N LEU A 247 5.63 -7.99 12.54
CA LEU A 247 6.65 -8.37 11.56
C LEU A 247 6.98 -7.20 10.62
N LEU A 248 5.95 -6.56 10.05
CA LEU A 248 6.17 -5.42 9.14
C LEU A 248 6.83 -4.24 9.86
N ALA A 249 6.43 -3.95 11.11
CA ALA A 249 7.05 -2.91 11.93
C ALA A 249 8.55 -3.20 12.19
N ALA A 250 8.89 -4.44 12.56
CA ALA A 250 10.28 -4.84 12.77
C ALA A 250 11.11 -4.73 11.47
N LEU A 251 10.54 -5.15 10.34
CA LEU A 251 11.18 -4.99 9.03
C LEU A 251 11.35 -3.52 8.63
N ASN A 252 10.42 -2.64 9.01
CA ASN A 252 10.56 -1.20 8.80
C ASN A 252 11.78 -0.63 9.54
N GLU A 253 12.00 -1.02 10.79
CA GLU A 253 13.16 -0.54 11.56
C GLU A 253 14.50 -1.03 10.94
N LEU A 254 14.55 -2.26 10.51
CA LEU A 254 15.70 -2.81 9.79
C LEU A 254 15.95 -2.08 8.46
N GLY A 255 14.90 -1.90 7.67
CA GLY A 255 14.99 -1.17 6.40
C GLY A 255 15.35 0.30 6.60
N ARG A 256 14.82 0.94 7.64
CA ARG A 256 15.18 2.30 8.05
C ARG A 256 16.68 2.43 8.31
N ALA A 257 17.21 1.55 9.14
CA ALA A 257 18.63 1.57 9.53
C ALA A 257 19.60 1.38 8.35
N HIS A 258 19.16 0.64 7.32
CA HIS A 258 19.98 0.34 6.13
C HIS A 258 19.61 1.19 4.91
N GLY A 259 18.74 2.19 5.03
CA GLY A 259 18.35 3.09 3.93
C GLY A 259 17.58 2.40 2.80
N ILE A 260 16.85 1.30 3.09
CA ILE A 260 16.16 0.46 2.10
C ILE A 260 14.76 1.01 1.82
N GLY A 261 14.32 0.90 0.56
CA GLY A 261 12.91 1.10 0.17
C GLY A 261 12.57 2.51 -0.29
N ARG A 262 13.54 3.34 -0.67
CA ARG A 262 13.28 4.64 -1.32
C ARG A 262 12.93 4.46 -2.79
N LEU A 263 11.97 5.24 -3.27
CA LEU A 263 11.54 5.24 -4.67
C LEU A 263 11.12 6.66 -5.07
N ASP A 264 11.66 7.14 -6.16
CA ASP A 264 11.22 8.32 -6.91
C ASP A 264 10.52 7.85 -8.17
N LEU A 265 9.22 8.11 -8.30
CA LEU A 265 8.40 7.59 -9.38
C LEU A 265 7.53 8.67 -10.00
N VAL A 266 7.52 8.73 -11.32
CA VAL A 266 6.48 9.44 -12.08
C VAL A 266 5.44 8.43 -12.54
N GLU A 267 4.28 8.42 -11.87
CA GLU A 267 3.20 7.47 -12.09
C GLU A 267 2.04 8.06 -12.90
N ASN A 268 1.23 7.20 -13.49
CA ASN A 268 0.01 7.58 -14.19
C ASN A 268 -1.19 7.45 -13.26
N ARG A 269 -1.77 8.57 -12.83
CA ARG A 269 -2.99 8.58 -12.01
C ARG A 269 -4.20 8.10 -12.80
N PHE A 270 -5.11 7.39 -12.14
CA PHE A 270 -6.36 6.91 -12.73
C PHE A 270 -7.23 8.07 -13.25
N VAL A 271 -7.16 9.22 -12.62
CA VAL A 271 -7.84 10.46 -13.07
C VAL A 271 -7.19 11.10 -14.30
N GLY A 272 -6.16 10.50 -14.90
CA GLY A 272 -5.66 10.82 -16.23
C GLY A 272 -4.42 11.71 -16.29
N MET A 273 -3.79 12.07 -15.18
CA MET A 273 -2.56 12.89 -15.16
C MET A 273 -1.35 12.10 -14.66
N LYS A 274 -0.16 12.54 -15.05
CA LYS A 274 1.09 12.08 -14.42
C LYS A 274 1.34 12.83 -13.12
N SER A 275 1.89 12.13 -12.14
CA SER A 275 2.29 12.72 -10.87
C SER A 275 3.59 12.11 -10.38
N ARG A 276 4.50 12.93 -9.87
CA ARG A 276 5.71 12.46 -9.22
C ARG A 276 5.46 12.27 -7.73
N GLY A 277 5.85 11.12 -7.21
CA GLY A 277 5.78 10.77 -5.78
C GLY A 277 7.10 10.20 -5.29
N MET A 278 7.48 10.59 -4.06
CA MET A 278 8.58 10.02 -3.30
C MET A 278 8.01 9.03 -2.30
N TYR A 279 8.45 7.80 -2.39
CA TYR A 279 7.96 6.73 -1.53
C TYR A 279 9.08 6.13 -0.68
N GLU A 280 8.74 5.77 0.55
CA GLU A 280 9.59 5.01 1.44
C GLU A 280 8.81 3.80 1.95
N THR A 281 9.25 2.60 1.56
CA THR A 281 8.62 1.31 1.92
C THR A 281 9.65 0.35 2.49
N PRO A 282 10.33 0.70 3.60
CA PRO A 282 11.50 -0.03 4.06
C PRO A 282 11.23 -1.51 4.35
N GLY A 283 10.27 -1.82 5.20
CA GLY A 283 9.88 -3.20 5.51
C GLY A 283 9.18 -3.90 4.35
N GLY A 284 8.37 -3.15 3.60
CA GLY A 284 7.68 -3.68 2.42
C GLY A 284 8.64 -4.17 1.33
N GLU A 285 9.72 -3.43 1.07
CA GLU A 285 10.74 -3.86 0.10
C GLU A 285 11.51 -5.10 0.58
N ILE A 286 11.90 -5.17 1.85
CA ILE A 286 12.54 -6.36 2.44
C ILE A 286 11.61 -7.57 2.31
N TYR A 287 10.34 -7.41 2.71
CA TYR A 287 9.34 -8.48 2.65
C TYR A 287 9.11 -8.96 1.21
N ALA A 288 8.91 -8.06 0.26
CA ALA A 288 8.68 -8.41 -1.14
C ALA A 288 9.86 -9.17 -1.76
N ARG A 289 11.11 -8.79 -1.43
CA ARG A 289 12.31 -9.51 -1.85
C ARG A 289 12.37 -10.92 -1.27
N ALA A 290 12.05 -11.07 0.01
CA ALA A 290 12.03 -12.36 0.68
C ALA A 290 10.93 -13.26 0.11
N HIS A 291 9.70 -12.75 -0.05
CA HIS A 291 8.58 -13.48 -0.62
C HIS A 291 8.89 -13.99 -2.03
N ARG A 292 9.42 -13.14 -2.90
CA ARG A 292 9.88 -13.58 -4.23
C ARG A 292 11.00 -14.63 -4.14
N GLY A 293 11.83 -14.54 -3.10
CA GLY A 293 12.90 -15.51 -2.83
C GLY A 293 12.35 -16.91 -2.53
N ILE A 294 11.32 -17.04 -1.69
CA ILE A 294 10.73 -18.36 -1.37
C ILE A 294 9.94 -18.91 -2.55
N GLU A 295 9.20 -18.07 -3.28
CA GLU A 295 8.48 -18.49 -4.49
C GLU A 295 9.43 -19.10 -5.54
N SER A 296 10.64 -18.58 -5.67
CA SER A 296 11.59 -19.03 -6.68
C SER A 296 11.98 -20.50 -6.58
N ILE A 297 11.77 -21.13 -5.42
CA ILE A 297 12.06 -22.57 -5.21
C ILE A 297 10.82 -23.41 -4.95
N THR A 298 9.64 -22.81 -4.79
CA THR A 298 8.41 -23.52 -4.44
C THR A 298 7.34 -23.47 -5.54
N LEU A 299 7.39 -22.52 -6.45
CA LEU A 299 6.50 -22.47 -7.61
C LEU A 299 7.16 -23.13 -8.82
N ASP A 300 6.38 -23.91 -9.56
CA ASP A 300 6.83 -24.36 -10.87
C ASP A 300 6.84 -23.20 -11.88
N ARG A 301 7.56 -23.41 -13.00
CA ARG A 301 7.75 -22.39 -14.02
C ARG A 301 6.44 -21.86 -14.59
N GLY A 302 5.45 -22.73 -14.84
CA GLY A 302 4.18 -22.34 -15.46
C GLY A 302 3.36 -21.47 -14.51
N ALA A 303 3.22 -21.89 -13.26
CA ALA A 303 2.50 -21.14 -12.23
C ALA A 303 3.17 -19.79 -11.92
N ALA A 304 4.51 -19.77 -11.83
CA ALA A 304 5.26 -18.54 -11.57
C ALA A 304 5.07 -17.51 -12.69
N HIS A 305 5.16 -17.93 -13.97
CA HIS A 305 4.97 -17.04 -15.11
C HIS A 305 3.52 -16.54 -15.20
N LEU A 306 2.53 -17.42 -15.02
CA LEU A 306 1.11 -17.01 -15.02
C LEU A 306 0.83 -15.98 -13.92
N LYS A 307 1.36 -16.20 -12.72
CA LYS A 307 1.22 -15.25 -11.61
C LYS A 307 1.85 -13.88 -11.95
N ASP A 308 3.02 -13.86 -12.60
CA ASP A 308 3.66 -12.64 -13.05
C ASP A 308 2.83 -11.89 -14.13
N GLU A 309 2.12 -12.61 -14.99
CA GLU A 309 1.19 -12.02 -15.97
C GLU A 309 -0.06 -11.41 -15.31
N LEU A 310 -0.55 -12.00 -14.20
CA LEU A 310 -1.71 -11.50 -13.46
C LEU A 310 -1.38 -10.30 -12.59
N MET A 311 -0.15 -10.17 -12.12
CA MET A 311 0.28 -9.14 -11.17
C MET A 311 0.01 -7.70 -11.63
N PRO A 312 0.31 -7.28 -12.88
CA PRO A 312 0.05 -5.92 -13.31
C PRO A 312 -1.44 -5.57 -13.27
N LYS A 313 -2.31 -6.50 -13.65
CA LYS A 313 -3.77 -6.30 -13.58
C LYS A 313 -4.27 -6.22 -12.15
N TYR A 314 -3.75 -7.05 -11.27
CA TYR A 314 -4.07 -7.01 -9.84
C TYR A 314 -3.63 -5.67 -9.22
N ALA A 315 -2.42 -5.22 -9.50
CA ALA A 315 -1.90 -3.93 -9.03
C ALA A 315 -2.72 -2.74 -9.55
N GLU A 316 -3.12 -2.76 -10.83
CA GLU A 316 -3.99 -1.75 -11.43
C GLU A 316 -5.35 -1.66 -10.72
N LEU A 317 -5.99 -2.79 -10.41
CA LEU A 317 -7.26 -2.81 -9.70
C LEU A 317 -7.15 -2.16 -8.32
N ILE A 318 -6.09 -2.47 -7.56
CA ILE A 318 -5.84 -1.82 -6.26
C ILE A 318 -5.59 -0.32 -6.44
N TYR A 319 -4.73 0.05 -7.37
CA TYR A 319 -4.37 1.44 -7.62
C TYR A 319 -5.59 2.29 -7.96
N ASN A 320 -6.51 1.74 -8.77
CA ASN A 320 -7.74 2.38 -9.24
C ASN A 320 -8.90 2.33 -8.23
N GLY A 321 -8.75 1.68 -7.06
CA GLY A 321 -9.77 1.63 -6.00
C GLY A 321 -10.76 0.48 -6.08
N PHE A 322 -10.50 -0.54 -6.90
CA PHE A 322 -11.36 -1.71 -7.11
C PHE A 322 -11.05 -2.89 -6.15
N TRP A 323 -10.67 -2.60 -4.90
CA TRP A 323 -10.37 -3.64 -3.91
C TRP A 323 -11.53 -4.63 -3.71
N PHE A 324 -12.76 -4.14 -3.64
CA PHE A 324 -13.97 -4.95 -3.43
C PHE A 324 -14.66 -5.40 -4.73
N SER A 325 -13.94 -5.39 -5.86
CA SER A 325 -14.51 -5.82 -7.13
C SER A 325 -14.42 -7.34 -7.36
N PRO A 326 -15.38 -7.94 -8.07
CA PRO A 326 -15.36 -9.38 -8.38
C PRO A 326 -14.10 -9.83 -9.10
N GLU A 327 -13.56 -9.02 -10.02
CA GLU A 327 -12.34 -9.36 -10.76
C GLU A 327 -11.10 -9.39 -9.86
N ARG A 328 -11.00 -8.49 -8.86
CA ARG A 328 -9.92 -8.56 -7.86
C ARG A 328 -10.05 -9.82 -7.01
N GLU A 329 -11.25 -10.18 -6.59
CA GLU A 329 -11.52 -11.41 -5.82
C GLU A 329 -11.16 -12.68 -6.60
N MET A 330 -11.50 -12.74 -7.89
CA MET A 330 -11.10 -13.85 -8.77
C MET A 330 -9.58 -13.96 -8.88
N LEU A 331 -8.88 -12.84 -9.07
CA LEU A 331 -7.42 -12.83 -9.11
C LEU A 331 -6.82 -13.25 -7.77
N GLN A 332 -7.39 -12.77 -6.65
CA GLN A 332 -6.94 -13.16 -5.31
C GLN A 332 -7.06 -14.66 -5.09
N ALA A 333 -8.18 -15.26 -5.47
CA ALA A 333 -8.37 -16.71 -5.33
C ALA A 333 -7.33 -17.51 -6.12
N ALA A 334 -6.99 -17.08 -7.34
CA ALA A 334 -5.92 -17.70 -8.14
C ALA A 334 -4.53 -17.52 -7.51
N ILE A 335 -4.25 -16.31 -6.97
CA ILE A 335 -3.01 -16.00 -6.27
C ILE A 335 -2.89 -16.85 -5.01
N ASP A 336 -3.92 -16.89 -4.17
CA ASP A 336 -3.92 -17.64 -2.91
C ASP A 336 -3.73 -19.14 -3.15
N HIS A 337 -4.37 -19.69 -4.18
CA HIS A 337 -4.14 -21.07 -4.59
C HIS A 337 -2.66 -21.34 -4.93
N SER A 338 -1.99 -20.41 -5.59
CA SER A 338 -0.57 -20.55 -5.92
C SER A 338 0.34 -20.58 -4.67
N GLN A 339 -0.14 -20.07 -3.54
CA GLN A 339 0.64 -19.95 -2.30
C GLN A 339 0.55 -21.17 -1.38
N GLU A 340 -0.28 -22.17 -1.67
CA GLU A 340 -0.51 -23.33 -0.79
C GLU A 340 0.78 -24.05 -0.37
N HIS A 341 1.80 -24.05 -1.23
CA HIS A 341 3.09 -24.68 -0.99
C HIS A 341 4.24 -23.69 -0.80
N VAL A 342 3.97 -22.38 -0.77
CA VAL A 342 4.99 -21.33 -0.59
C VAL A 342 5.28 -21.19 0.91
N SER A 343 6.07 -22.12 1.45
CA SER A 343 6.46 -22.17 2.86
C SER A 343 7.95 -22.49 2.98
N GLY A 344 8.61 -21.88 3.96
CA GLY A 344 10.03 -22.09 4.20
C GLY A 344 10.72 -20.84 4.71
N THR A 345 12.06 -20.82 4.67
CA THR A 345 12.89 -19.73 5.22
C THR A 345 13.71 -19.07 4.13
N VAL A 346 13.74 -17.74 4.13
CA VAL A 346 14.61 -16.93 3.27
C VAL A 346 15.59 -16.15 4.15
N ARG A 347 16.87 -16.18 3.78
CA ARG A 347 17.92 -15.37 4.40
C ARG A 347 18.27 -14.21 3.50
N LEU A 348 18.24 -13.00 4.06
CA LEU A 348 18.60 -11.76 3.39
C LEU A 348 19.85 -11.15 4.00
N LYS A 349 20.58 -10.42 3.16
CA LYS A 349 21.64 -9.50 3.52
C LYS A 349 21.13 -8.08 3.28
N LEU A 350 21.10 -7.28 4.33
CA LEU A 350 20.72 -5.87 4.32
C LEU A 350 22.00 -5.02 4.32
N TYR A 351 22.12 -4.12 3.34
CA TYR A 351 23.31 -3.28 3.24
C TYR A 351 23.06 -2.09 2.32
N LYS A 352 23.22 -0.87 2.82
CA LYS A 352 23.25 0.40 2.07
C LYS A 352 22.23 0.48 0.94
N GLY A 353 20.97 0.50 1.28
CA GLY A 353 19.84 0.62 0.34
C GLY A 353 19.39 -0.70 -0.29
N LEU A 354 20.08 -1.81 -0.04
CA LEU A 354 19.77 -3.10 -0.69
C LEU A 354 19.36 -4.18 0.31
N ALA A 355 18.31 -4.93 -0.07
CA ALA A 355 17.93 -6.20 0.54
C ALA A 355 18.20 -7.32 -0.48
N SER A 356 19.25 -8.12 -0.26
CA SER A 356 19.66 -9.18 -1.18
C SER A 356 19.33 -10.54 -0.61
N VAL A 357 18.63 -11.39 -1.37
CA VAL A 357 18.42 -12.80 -0.97
C VAL A 357 19.72 -13.57 -1.13
N VAL A 358 20.22 -14.14 -0.01
CA VAL A 358 21.48 -14.87 0.05
C VAL A 358 21.31 -16.35 0.45
N GLY A 359 20.09 -16.77 0.76
CA GLY A 359 19.76 -18.17 1.03
C GLY A 359 18.26 -18.40 1.06
N ARG A 360 17.85 -19.58 0.70
CA ARG A 360 16.44 -20.02 0.74
C ARG A 360 16.38 -21.52 0.98
N LYS A 361 15.40 -21.96 1.76
CA LYS A 361 15.12 -23.39 1.99
C LYS A 361 13.62 -23.60 2.18
N SER A 362 13.13 -24.73 1.71
CA SER A 362 11.71 -25.12 1.85
C SER A 362 11.58 -26.63 1.88
N PRO A 363 10.67 -27.18 2.71
CA PRO A 363 10.29 -28.59 2.58
C PRO A 363 9.54 -28.89 1.26
N ASN A 364 8.97 -27.86 0.61
CA ASN A 364 8.23 -27.95 -0.65
C ASN A 364 9.08 -27.52 -1.86
N SER A 365 10.42 -27.52 -1.73
CA SER A 365 11.33 -27.07 -2.78
C SER A 365 11.23 -27.95 -4.02
N LEU A 366 11.06 -27.32 -5.17
CA LEU A 366 11.18 -27.92 -6.49
C LEU A 366 12.62 -27.88 -7.03
N TYR A 367 13.54 -27.19 -6.32
CA TYR A 367 14.95 -27.15 -6.67
C TYR A 367 15.63 -28.46 -6.23
N SER A 368 16.15 -29.20 -7.20
CA SER A 368 16.85 -30.45 -6.95
C SER A 368 18.33 -30.33 -7.32
N GLU A 369 19.20 -30.31 -6.32
CA GLU A 369 20.65 -30.29 -6.54
C GLU A 369 21.14 -31.46 -7.40
N LYS A 370 20.51 -32.63 -7.26
CA LYS A 370 20.85 -33.84 -8.04
C LYS A 370 20.58 -33.66 -9.54
N VAL A 371 19.52 -32.92 -9.91
CA VAL A 371 19.12 -32.74 -11.32
C VAL A 371 19.91 -31.61 -11.99
N VAL A 372 20.24 -30.55 -11.23
CA VAL A 372 20.88 -29.36 -11.80
C VAL A 372 22.40 -29.36 -11.67
N THR A 373 22.99 -30.39 -11.05
CA THR A 373 24.45 -30.48 -10.89
C THR A 373 25.17 -30.56 -12.23
N PHE A 374 26.37 -29.99 -12.31
CA PHE A 374 27.29 -30.15 -13.42
C PHE A 374 28.22 -31.38 -13.22
N GLU A 375 28.13 -32.01 -12.07
CA GLU A 375 28.84 -33.26 -11.76
C GLU A 375 28.01 -34.47 -12.19
N ASP A 376 28.45 -35.69 -11.85
CA ASP A 376 27.70 -36.93 -12.12
C ASP A 376 26.39 -36.94 -11.35
N ASP A 377 25.26 -36.92 -12.08
CA ASP A 377 23.91 -36.91 -11.54
C ASP A 377 23.33 -38.33 -11.33
N ALA A 378 24.16 -39.36 -11.54
CA ALA A 378 23.79 -40.77 -11.47
C ALA A 378 22.54 -41.10 -12.35
N GLY A 379 22.38 -40.42 -13.47
CA GLY A 379 21.29 -40.64 -14.42
C GLY A 379 19.96 -39.96 -14.03
N ALA A 380 19.97 -38.97 -13.15
CA ALA A 380 18.79 -38.21 -12.79
C ALA A 380 18.19 -37.40 -13.96
N TYR A 381 19.03 -37.07 -14.96
CA TYR A 381 18.61 -36.35 -16.17
C TYR A 381 19.34 -36.92 -17.40
N ASP A 382 18.57 -37.36 -18.42
CA ASP A 382 19.17 -37.78 -19.72
C ASP A 382 19.32 -36.54 -20.66
N GLN A 383 20.53 -36.09 -20.82
CA GLN A 383 20.85 -34.91 -21.70
C GLN A 383 20.46 -35.17 -23.18
N LYS A 384 20.30 -36.43 -23.63
CA LYS A 384 19.90 -36.75 -25.01
C LYS A 384 18.47 -36.31 -25.32
N ASP A 385 17.57 -36.27 -24.32
CA ASP A 385 16.19 -35.85 -24.49
C ASP A 385 16.09 -34.37 -24.96
N ALA A 386 17.04 -33.53 -24.57
CA ALA A 386 17.10 -32.16 -25.03
C ALA A 386 17.21 -32.00 -26.54
N ALA A 387 17.86 -32.95 -27.24
CA ALA A 387 18.04 -32.87 -28.69
C ALA A 387 16.70 -32.97 -29.44
N GLY A 388 15.80 -33.85 -28.99
CA GLY A 388 14.45 -34.01 -29.56
C GLY A 388 13.59 -32.75 -29.31
N PHE A 389 13.56 -32.30 -28.07
CA PHE A 389 12.86 -31.07 -27.67
C PHE A 389 13.31 -29.85 -28.49
N ILE A 390 14.63 -29.61 -28.65
CA ILE A 390 15.19 -28.51 -29.43
C ILE A 390 14.79 -28.60 -30.88
N LYS A 391 14.87 -29.82 -31.52
CA LYS A 391 14.49 -30.01 -32.91
C LYS A 391 13.03 -29.63 -33.18
N LEU A 392 12.10 -30.05 -32.31
CA LEU A 392 10.69 -29.71 -32.43
C LEU A 392 10.44 -28.22 -32.27
N ASN A 393 11.02 -27.59 -31.27
CA ASN A 393 10.90 -26.13 -31.06
C ASN A 393 11.56 -25.30 -32.18
N ALA A 394 12.64 -25.82 -32.77
CA ALA A 394 13.31 -25.15 -33.88
C ALA A 394 12.56 -25.27 -35.23
N LEU A 395 11.57 -26.19 -35.37
CA LEU A 395 10.88 -26.42 -36.62
C LEU A 395 10.30 -25.13 -37.25
N ARG A 396 9.54 -24.37 -36.45
CA ARG A 396 8.97 -23.08 -36.90
C ARG A 396 10.04 -22.08 -37.35
N LEU A 397 11.17 -22.01 -36.65
CA LEU A 397 12.27 -21.09 -36.97
C LEU A 397 12.94 -21.49 -38.28
N ARG A 398 13.13 -22.78 -38.54
CA ARG A 398 13.69 -23.31 -39.81
C ARG A 398 12.77 -23.01 -40.99
N LEU A 399 11.44 -23.19 -40.81
CA LEU A 399 10.47 -22.88 -41.86
C LEU A 399 10.44 -21.37 -42.15
N LEU A 400 10.50 -20.52 -41.12
CA LEU A 400 10.59 -19.07 -41.32
C LEU A 400 11.87 -18.65 -42.06
N ALA A 401 13.02 -19.25 -41.71
CA ALA A 401 14.30 -18.96 -42.37
C ALA A 401 14.33 -19.44 -43.83
N GLN A 402 13.48 -20.38 -44.21
CA GLN A 402 13.36 -20.87 -45.61
C GLN A 402 12.40 -20.01 -46.46
N ARG A 403 11.56 -19.19 -45.84
CA ARG A 403 10.50 -18.40 -46.49
C ARG A 403 11.07 -17.28 -47.39
N GLY A 404 12.29 -16.85 -47.20
CA GLY A 404 12.97 -15.80 -47.95
C GLY A 404 14.05 -16.29 -48.91
N LYS A 405 14.17 -17.62 -49.08
CA LYS A 405 15.03 -18.27 -50.06
C LYS A 405 14.14 -18.92 -51.13
#